data_8726220dc28329c0347fe92275f6f308
#
_entry.id   8726220dc28329c0347fe92275f6f308
#
_cell.length_a   1.000
_cell.length_b   1.000
_cell.length_c   1.000
_cell.angle_alpha   90.00
_cell.angle_beta   90.00
_cell.angle_gamma   90.00
#
_symmetry.space_group_name_H-M   'P 1'
#
loop_
_entity.id
_entity.type
_entity.pdbx_description
1 polymer ?
#
loop_
_entity_poly.entity_id
_entity_poly.type
_entity_poly.pdbx_seq_one_letter_code
_entity_poly.pdbx_strand_id
1 'polypeptide(L)'
;EFLAAMHTLVQWRKEDHSNEEFCGRIYKIRHDRQGRRVVFLKVEQGLLHAKEEIIVPSGQEKVDELRIYEGEKFTTVQQVSAGDLCAVIGLSEVTPGDSVGARLFHQPSQLVPMMAVRVQVGKEVPVQALLSALRQLEEEDPLLGVEWNQQLEEIHISIMGTIQLEVLQQVL
;
A
#
# COMPACT_ATOMS: atom_id res chain seq x y z
N GLU A 1 -20.52 17.53 -27.06
CA GLU A 1 -20.44 18.77 -26.26
C GLU A 1 -19.85 18.51 -24.86
N PHE A 2 -20.39 17.59 -24.04
CA PHE A 2 -19.90 17.30 -22.67
C PHE A 2 -18.43 16.86 -22.64
N LEU A 3 -18.01 15.89 -23.47
CA LEU A 3 -16.64 15.43 -23.55
C LEU A 3 -15.68 16.53 -24.04
N ALA A 4 -16.13 17.39 -24.96
CA ALA A 4 -15.34 18.54 -25.41
C ALA A 4 -15.15 19.58 -24.31
N ALA A 5 -16.19 19.85 -23.51
CA ALA A 5 -16.10 20.73 -22.35
C ALA A 5 -15.18 20.16 -21.27
N MET A 6 -15.28 18.86 -20.98
CA MET A 6 -14.34 18.18 -20.07
C MET A 6 -12.89 18.28 -20.56
N HIS A 7 -12.64 18.03 -21.84
CA HIS A 7 -11.31 18.13 -22.42
C HIS A 7 -10.73 19.54 -22.32
N THR A 8 -11.56 20.57 -22.38
CA THR A 8 -11.14 21.97 -22.22
C THR A 8 -10.88 22.33 -20.75
N LEU A 9 -11.65 21.75 -19.80
CA LEU A 9 -11.52 21.99 -18.36
C LEU A 9 -10.36 21.21 -17.76
N VAL A 10 -10.10 19.99 -18.23
CA VAL A 10 -8.97 19.19 -17.79
C VAL A 10 -7.71 19.70 -18.52
N GLN A 11 -7.01 20.62 -17.89
CA GLN A 11 -5.65 20.98 -18.31
C GLN A 11 -4.75 19.77 -18.04
N TRP A 12 -4.44 19.02 -19.09
CA TRP A 12 -3.40 17.99 -19.03
C TRP A 12 -2.06 18.70 -18.88
N ARG A 13 -1.70 19.08 -17.67
CA ARG A 13 -0.32 19.49 -17.36
C ARG A 13 0.55 18.23 -17.47
N LYS A 14 1.08 18.00 -18.65
CA LYS A 14 2.33 17.27 -18.80
C LYS A 14 3.46 18.24 -18.43
N GLU A 15 3.61 18.53 -17.16
CA GLU A 15 4.90 18.99 -16.68
C GLU A 15 5.81 17.77 -16.81
N ASP A 16 6.78 17.86 -17.70
CA ASP A 16 7.76 16.79 -17.90
C ASP A 16 8.77 16.82 -16.77
N HIS A 17 8.43 16.14 -15.68
CA HIS A 17 9.27 16.01 -14.50
C HIS A 17 10.25 14.83 -14.59
N SER A 18 10.44 14.26 -15.79
CA SER A 18 11.32 13.11 -16.00
C SER A 18 12.80 13.39 -15.75
N ASN A 19 13.23 14.66 -15.84
CA ASN A 19 14.60 15.09 -15.57
C ASN A 19 14.88 15.43 -14.10
N GLU A 20 13.88 15.32 -13.23
CA GLU A 20 14.03 15.56 -11.80
C GLU A 20 14.47 14.27 -11.09
N GLU A 21 14.93 14.41 -9.84
CA GLU A 21 15.22 13.24 -9.00
C GLU A 21 13.93 12.45 -8.71
N PHE A 22 14.05 11.13 -8.67
CA PHE A 22 12.92 10.26 -8.43
C PHE A 22 12.20 10.60 -7.12
N CYS A 23 10.88 10.73 -7.21
CA CYS A 23 9.99 10.82 -6.07
C CYS A 23 8.70 10.05 -6.38
N GLY A 24 8.29 9.18 -5.49
CA GLY A 24 7.07 8.39 -5.61
C GLY A 24 6.25 8.41 -4.32
N ARG A 25 4.93 8.22 -4.46
CA ARG A 25 3.99 8.13 -3.34
C ARG A 25 3.34 6.77 -3.29
N ILE A 26 3.43 6.13 -2.14
CA ILE A 26 2.81 4.84 -1.89
C ILE A 26 1.34 5.06 -1.53
N TYR A 27 0.45 4.40 -2.26
CA TYR A 27 -0.99 4.52 -2.02
C TYR A 27 -1.65 3.20 -1.60
N LYS A 28 -0.97 2.07 -1.80
CA LYS A 28 -1.52 0.76 -1.47
C LYS A 28 -0.42 -0.27 -1.29
N ILE A 29 -0.65 -1.24 -0.41
CA ILE A 29 0.16 -2.45 -0.27
C ILE A 29 -0.77 -3.66 -0.41
N ARG A 30 -0.31 -4.72 -1.02
CA ARG A 30 -0.98 -6.02 -1.10
C ARG A 30 0.05 -7.14 -1.04
N HIS A 31 -0.41 -8.34 -0.72
CA HIS A 31 0.37 -9.57 -0.89
C HIS A 31 -0.15 -10.32 -2.13
N ASP A 32 0.78 -10.79 -2.96
CA ASP A 32 0.42 -11.59 -4.12
C ASP A 32 0.12 -13.05 -3.70
N ARG A 33 -0.33 -13.88 -4.65
CA ARG A 33 -0.66 -15.30 -4.39
C ARG A 33 0.52 -16.13 -3.86
N GLN A 34 1.74 -15.61 -3.96
CA GLN A 34 2.98 -16.23 -3.47
C GLN A 34 3.41 -15.66 -2.11
N GLY A 35 2.59 -14.78 -1.51
CA GLY A 35 2.88 -14.09 -0.25
C GLY A 35 3.92 -12.98 -0.37
N ARG A 36 4.30 -12.56 -1.60
CA ARG A 36 5.24 -11.46 -1.77
C ARG A 36 4.54 -10.12 -1.60
N ARG A 37 5.18 -9.25 -0.88
CA ARG A 37 4.71 -7.89 -0.64
C ARG A 37 4.83 -7.05 -1.92
N VAL A 38 3.72 -6.48 -2.35
CA VAL A 38 3.58 -5.67 -3.56
C VAL A 38 3.19 -4.26 -3.14
N VAL A 39 4.09 -3.31 -3.34
CA VAL A 39 3.91 -1.91 -2.95
C VAL A 39 3.50 -1.11 -4.18
N PHE A 40 2.28 -0.59 -4.18
CA PHE A 40 1.76 0.22 -5.26
C PHE A 40 2.09 1.69 -5.02
N LEU A 41 2.73 2.31 -5.99
CA LEU A 41 3.10 3.71 -5.93
C LEU A 41 2.76 4.46 -7.21
N LYS A 42 2.58 5.76 -7.07
CA LYS A 42 2.54 6.73 -8.17
C LYS A 42 3.89 7.43 -8.26
N VAL A 43 4.48 7.41 -9.42
CA VAL A 43 5.68 8.20 -9.70
C VAL A 43 5.26 9.66 -9.87
N GLU A 44 5.71 10.54 -8.98
CA GLU A 44 5.40 11.98 -9.01
C GLU A 44 6.45 12.75 -9.82
N GLN A 45 7.72 12.37 -9.69
CA GLN A 45 8.85 13.01 -10.36
C GLN A 45 9.91 11.98 -10.74
N GLY A 46 10.70 12.29 -11.78
CA GLY A 46 11.86 11.51 -12.17
C GLY A 46 11.54 10.18 -12.86
N LEU A 47 12.52 9.32 -12.80
CA LEU A 47 12.49 7.96 -13.35
C LEU A 47 12.85 6.97 -12.25
N LEU A 48 12.25 5.81 -12.26
CA LEU A 48 12.59 4.70 -11.37
C LEU A 48 12.95 3.48 -12.22
N HIS A 49 14.09 2.86 -11.92
CA HIS A 49 14.56 1.67 -12.60
C HIS A 49 14.43 0.43 -11.73
N ALA A 50 14.21 -0.70 -12.37
CA ALA A 50 14.33 -1.99 -11.70
C ALA A 50 15.79 -2.21 -11.24
N LYS A 51 15.95 -2.83 -10.05
CA LYS A 51 17.25 -3.08 -9.41
C LYS A 51 17.97 -1.85 -8.85
N GLU A 52 17.35 -0.70 -8.90
CA GLU A 52 17.83 0.54 -8.29
C GLU A 52 17.63 0.53 -6.78
N GLU A 53 18.51 1.21 -6.05
CA GLU A 53 18.34 1.50 -4.63
C GLU A 53 17.66 2.86 -4.47
N ILE A 54 16.60 2.91 -3.70
CA ILE A 54 15.85 4.13 -3.43
C ILE A 54 15.82 4.46 -1.95
N ILE A 55 15.67 5.73 -1.64
CA ILE A 55 15.56 6.21 -0.27
C ILE A 55 14.10 5.97 0.19
N VAL A 56 13.96 5.33 1.34
CA VAL A 56 12.69 5.10 2.04
C VAL A 56 12.78 5.70 3.45
N PRO A 57 11.67 5.88 4.19
CA PRO A 57 11.71 6.46 5.52
C PRO A 57 12.64 5.76 6.52
N SER A 58 12.83 4.47 6.39
CA SER A 58 13.69 3.63 7.23
C SER A 58 15.16 3.59 6.79
N GLY A 59 15.50 4.11 5.59
CA GLY A 59 16.86 4.09 5.04
C GLY A 59 16.90 3.94 3.53
N GLN A 60 17.60 2.93 3.03
CA GLN A 60 17.67 2.59 1.60
C GLN A 60 17.22 1.16 1.38
N GLU A 61 16.36 0.96 0.39
CA GLU A 61 15.89 -0.35 -0.03
C GLU A 61 16.04 -0.51 -1.54
N LYS A 62 16.19 -1.76 -1.96
CA LYS A 62 16.39 -2.11 -3.36
C LYS A 62 15.06 -2.47 -4.02
N VAL A 63 14.82 -1.90 -5.17
CA VAL A 63 13.73 -2.26 -6.06
C VAL A 63 14.09 -3.57 -6.79
N ASP A 64 13.44 -4.67 -6.43
CA ASP A 64 13.70 -5.95 -7.08
C ASP A 64 13.01 -6.08 -8.43
N GLU A 65 11.76 -5.65 -8.54
CA GLU A 65 10.95 -5.78 -9.74
C GLU A 65 9.95 -4.62 -9.82
N LEU A 66 9.75 -4.11 -11.04
CA LEU A 66 8.72 -3.13 -11.35
C LEU A 66 7.62 -3.80 -12.18
N ARG A 67 6.36 -3.57 -11.81
CA ARG A 67 5.18 -4.11 -12.48
C ARG A 67 4.18 -3.02 -12.81
N ILE A 68 3.58 -3.11 -13.97
CA ILE A 68 2.38 -2.33 -14.34
C ILE A 68 1.20 -3.29 -14.35
N TYR A 69 0.18 -2.97 -13.58
CA TYR A 69 -1.03 -3.78 -13.45
C TYR A 69 -2.14 -3.29 -14.38
N GLU A 70 -2.77 -4.25 -15.07
CA GLU A 70 -4.00 -4.06 -15.83
C GLU A 70 -5.06 -5.03 -15.28
N GLY A 71 -5.80 -4.58 -14.28
CA GLY A 71 -6.68 -5.43 -13.50
C GLY A 71 -5.88 -6.44 -12.65
N GLU A 72 -6.10 -7.75 -12.86
CA GLU A 72 -5.37 -8.82 -12.14
C GLU A 72 -4.06 -9.24 -12.83
N LYS A 73 -3.88 -8.83 -14.09
CA LYS A 73 -2.66 -9.14 -14.84
C LYS A 73 -1.63 -8.03 -14.66
N PHE A 74 -0.37 -8.40 -14.76
CA PHE A 74 0.71 -7.42 -14.72
C PHE A 74 1.75 -7.73 -15.79
N THR A 75 2.49 -6.69 -16.17
CA THR A 75 3.65 -6.76 -17.03
C THR A 75 4.86 -6.22 -16.26
N THR A 76 5.97 -6.96 -16.27
CA THR A 76 7.23 -6.50 -15.68
C THR A 76 7.90 -5.52 -16.64
N VAL A 77 8.34 -4.38 -16.09
CA VAL A 77 9.01 -3.32 -16.85
C VAL A 77 10.37 -3.00 -16.26
N GLN A 78 11.26 -2.42 -17.04
CA GLN A 78 12.61 -2.05 -16.58
C GLN A 78 12.65 -0.66 -15.95
N GLN A 79 11.74 0.23 -16.37
CA GLN A 79 11.64 1.58 -15.87
C GLN A 79 10.21 2.10 -15.92
N VAL A 80 9.93 3.08 -15.06
CA VAL A 80 8.69 3.87 -15.02
C VAL A 80 9.04 5.35 -14.85
N SER A 81 8.15 6.24 -15.31
CA SER A 81 8.36 7.68 -15.36
C SER A 81 7.29 8.46 -14.58
N ALA A 82 7.55 9.73 -14.37
CA ALA A 82 6.61 10.65 -13.73
C ALA A 82 5.21 10.56 -14.36
N GLY A 83 4.19 10.39 -13.53
CA GLY A 83 2.80 10.19 -13.92
C GLY A 83 2.35 8.72 -13.94
N ASP A 84 3.27 7.77 -14.00
CA ASP A 84 2.95 6.35 -14.04
C ASP A 84 2.46 5.83 -12.67
N LEU A 85 1.55 4.86 -12.73
CA LEU A 85 1.17 4.01 -11.60
C LEU A 85 1.86 2.66 -11.76
N CYS A 86 2.65 2.28 -10.79
CA CYS A 86 3.36 1.02 -10.82
C CYS A 86 3.31 0.30 -9.48
N ALA A 87 3.72 -0.94 -9.48
CA ALA A 87 3.93 -1.72 -8.28
C ALA A 87 5.40 -2.15 -8.19
N VAL A 88 5.93 -2.10 -6.98
CA VAL A 88 7.32 -2.40 -6.66
C VAL A 88 7.37 -3.62 -5.76
N ILE A 89 8.27 -4.54 -6.07
CA ILE A 89 8.68 -5.63 -5.20
C ILE A 89 10.07 -5.32 -4.66
N GLY A 90 10.29 -5.60 -3.36
CA GLY A 90 11.57 -5.39 -2.69
C GLY A 90 11.52 -4.37 -1.56
N LEU A 91 10.44 -3.59 -1.46
CA LEU A 91 10.27 -2.64 -0.36
C LEU A 91 9.59 -3.32 0.83
N SER A 92 10.21 -3.27 2.00
CA SER A 92 9.76 -3.96 3.22
C SER A 92 9.22 -3.03 4.29
N GLU A 93 9.84 -1.87 4.50
CA GLU A 93 9.56 -1.00 5.64
C GLU A 93 8.87 0.31 5.26
N VAL A 94 7.90 0.20 4.36
CA VAL A 94 7.10 1.34 3.92
C VAL A 94 5.63 1.10 4.20
N THR A 95 4.85 2.17 4.33
CA THR A 95 3.40 2.10 4.58
C THR A 95 2.63 2.94 3.56
N PRO A 96 1.32 2.68 3.35
CA PRO A 96 0.48 3.56 2.55
C PRO A 96 0.50 4.98 3.12
N GLY A 97 0.73 5.97 2.24
CA GLY A 97 0.90 7.37 2.62
C GLY A 97 2.36 7.84 2.67
N ASP A 98 3.33 6.92 2.69
CA ASP A 98 4.74 7.29 2.61
C ASP A 98 5.12 7.75 1.21
N SER A 99 6.05 8.68 1.13
CA SER A 99 6.81 9.00 -0.07
C SER A 99 8.17 8.34 -0.03
N VAL A 100 8.70 8.04 -1.21
CA VAL A 100 10.01 7.42 -1.42
C VAL A 100 10.80 8.20 -2.46
N GLY A 101 12.14 8.15 -2.36
CA GLY A 101 13.04 8.89 -3.24
C GLY A 101 13.51 10.21 -2.64
N ALA A 102 13.69 11.25 -3.46
CA ALA A 102 14.32 12.51 -3.08
C ALA A 102 13.57 13.30 -2.00
N ARG A 103 12.27 13.09 -1.84
CA ARG A 103 11.47 13.79 -0.84
C ARG A 103 10.76 12.77 0.03
N LEU A 104 11.07 12.76 1.31
CA LEU A 104 10.42 11.88 2.29
C LEU A 104 9.39 12.67 3.09
N PHE A 105 8.15 12.22 3.01
CA PHE A 105 7.06 12.68 3.88
C PHE A 105 6.04 11.54 4.06
N HIS A 106 5.28 11.61 5.11
CA HIS A 106 4.17 10.71 5.35
C HIS A 106 2.87 11.51 5.37
N GLN A 107 1.90 11.09 4.55
CA GLN A 107 0.55 11.65 4.59
C GLN A 107 -0.38 10.63 5.24
N PRO A 108 -0.69 10.79 6.53
CA PRO A 108 -1.54 9.84 7.24
C PRO A 108 -2.95 9.87 6.64
N SER A 109 -3.65 8.75 6.77
CA SER A 109 -5.07 8.70 6.45
C SER A 109 -5.85 9.70 7.32
N GLN A 110 -6.77 10.43 6.72
CA GLN A 110 -7.70 11.30 7.44
C GLN A 110 -8.89 10.52 8.03
N LEU A 111 -9.02 9.25 7.65
CA LEU A 111 -10.07 8.38 8.16
C LEU A 111 -9.68 7.88 9.55
N VAL A 112 -10.66 7.87 10.45
CA VAL A 112 -10.51 7.34 11.80
C VAL A 112 -11.46 6.15 11.95
N PRO A 113 -10.97 5.00 12.40
CA PRO A 113 -11.82 3.85 12.67
C PRO A 113 -12.91 4.21 13.70
N MET A 114 -14.14 3.75 13.45
CA MET A 114 -15.30 4.11 14.28
C MET A 114 -15.62 3.07 15.35
N MET A 115 -15.11 1.85 15.22
CA MET A 115 -15.45 0.72 16.08
C MET A 115 -14.19 -0.08 16.43
N ALA A 116 -14.08 -0.46 17.68
CA ALA A 116 -13.11 -1.47 18.13
C ALA A 116 -13.85 -2.78 18.41
N VAL A 117 -13.34 -3.88 17.91
CA VAL A 117 -13.93 -5.21 18.05
C VAL A 117 -12.90 -6.19 18.61
N ARG A 118 -13.36 -7.04 19.52
CA ARG A 118 -12.57 -8.16 20.01
C ARG A 118 -12.75 -9.35 19.06
N VAL A 119 -11.62 -9.92 18.64
CA VAL A 119 -11.62 -11.12 17.81
C VAL A 119 -11.64 -12.35 18.73
N GLN A 120 -12.67 -13.16 18.59
CA GLN A 120 -12.77 -14.43 19.30
C GLN A 120 -12.12 -15.54 18.49
N VAL A 121 -11.10 -16.15 19.04
CA VAL A 121 -10.38 -17.27 18.41
C VAL A 121 -11.12 -18.57 18.66
N GLY A 122 -11.41 -19.33 17.61
CA GLY A 122 -11.94 -20.68 17.77
C GLY A 122 -10.90 -21.60 18.44
N LYS A 123 -11.34 -22.59 19.20
CA LYS A 123 -10.46 -23.50 19.98
C LYS A 123 -9.45 -24.27 19.11
N GLU A 124 -9.69 -24.36 17.82
CA GLU A 124 -8.88 -25.12 16.87
C GLU A 124 -7.81 -24.28 16.16
N VAL A 125 -7.88 -22.93 16.28
CA VAL A 125 -6.96 -22.02 15.59
C VAL A 125 -5.91 -21.51 16.58
N PRO A 126 -4.61 -21.67 16.33
CA PRO A 126 -3.57 -21.08 17.14
C PRO A 126 -3.65 -19.55 17.13
N VAL A 127 -3.70 -18.91 18.28
CA VAL A 127 -3.78 -17.44 18.43
C VAL A 127 -2.67 -16.73 17.63
N GLN A 128 -1.47 -17.29 17.64
CA GLN A 128 -0.33 -16.72 16.92
C GLN A 128 -0.52 -16.74 15.40
N ALA A 129 -1.14 -17.79 14.84
CA ALA A 129 -1.43 -17.86 13.42
C ALA A 129 -2.43 -16.79 13.00
N LEU A 130 -3.51 -16.62 13.80
CA LEU A 130 -4.48 -15.57 13.55
C LEU A 130 -3.87 -14.17 13.69
N LEU A 131 -3.04 -13.96 14.73
CA LEU A 131 -2.35 -12.67 14.92
C LEU A 131 -1.43 -12.34 13.73
N SER A 132 -0.70 -13.34 13.20
CA SER A 132 0.14 -13.15 12.03
C SER A 132 -0.68 -12.80 10.78
N ALA A 133 -1.83 -13.46 10.56
CA ALA A 133 -2.72 -13.16 9.44
C ALA A 133 -3.32 -11.75 9.57
N LEU A 134 -3.74 -11.35 10.78
CA LEU A 134 -4.25 -10.00 11.03
C LEU A 134 -3.17 -8.92 10.83
N ARG A 135 -1.93 -9.18 11.25
CA ARG A 135 -0.80 -8.27 11.01
C ARG A 135 -0.50 -8.10 9.51
N GLN A 136 -0.60 -9.19 8.75
CA GLN A 136 -0.46 -9.11 7.29
C GLN A 136 -1.58 -8.27 6.66
N LEU A 137 -2.81 -8.39 7.14
CA LEU A 137 -3.92 -7.54 6.69
C LEU A 137 -3.75 -6.08 7.12
N GLU A 138 -3.17 -5.82 8.29
CA GLU A 138 -2.84 -4.48 8.77
C GLU A 138 -1.79 -3.79 7.88
N GLU A 139 -0.83 -4.52 7.30
CA GLU A 139 0.08 -3.97 6.30
C GLU A 139 -0.66 -3.47 5.05
N GLU A 140 -1.75 -4.14 4.66
CA GLU A 140 -2.60 -3.73 3.53
C GLU A 140 -3.56 -2.59 3.90
N ASP A 141 -4.07 -2.59 5.13
CA ASP A 141 -4.96 -1.57 5.70
C ASP A 141 -4.49 -1.16 7.11
N PRO A 142 -3.62 -0.15 7.24
CA PRO A 142 -3.10 0.30 8.54
C PRO A 142 -4.17 0.77 9.52
N LEU A 143 -5.38 1.10 9.04
CA LEU A 143 -6.51 1.50 9.89
C LEU A 143 -7.12 0.33 10.67
N LEU A 144 -6.76 -0.91 10.31
CA LEU A 144 -7.19 -2.10 11.05
C LEU A 144 -6.66 -2.13 12.49
N GLY A 145 -5.51 -1.49 12.76
CA GLY A 145 -4.97 -1.24 14.10
C GLY A 145 -5.05 -2.47 15.00
N VAL A 146 -4.29 -3.51 14.64
CA VAL A 146 -4.31 -4.79 15.37
C VAL A 146 -3.58 -4.66 16.69
N GLU A 147 -4.28 -4.85 17.81
CA GLU A 147 -3.72 -4.79 19.15
C GLU A 147 -3.80 -6.17 19.82
N TRP A 148 -2.68 -6.62 20.37
CA TRP A 148 -2.62 -7.80 21.20
C TRP A 148 -2.54 -7.42 22.68
N ASN A 149 -3.57 -7.73 23.44
CA ASN A 149 -3.57 -7.57 24.90
C ASN A 149 -3.03 -8.84 25.57
N GLN A 150 -1.79 -8.76 26.07
CA GLN A 150 -1.09 -9.89 26.64
C GLN A 150 -1.67 -10.34 27.98
N GLN A 151 -2.31 -9.44 28.76
CA GLN A 151 -2.88 -9.77 30.08
C GLN A 151 -4.21 -10.50 29.96
N LEU A 152 -5.00 -10.16 28.93
CA LEU A 152 -6.31 -10.74 28.69
C LEU A 152 -6.27 -11.85 27.63
N GLU A 153 -5.12 -12.04 26.97
CA GLU A 153 -4.97 -12.94 25.81
C GLU A 153 -6.01 -12.67 24.72
N GLU A 154 -6.28 -11.39 24.46
CA GLU A 154 -7.28 -10.95 23.50
C GLU A 154 -6.66 -10.17 22.33
N ILE A 155 -7.19 -10.39 21.14
CA ILE A 155 -6.87 -9.59 19.95
C ILE A 155 -8.00 -8.58 19.74
N HIS A 156 -7.63 -7.30 19.62
CA HIS A 156 -8.55 -6.23 19.28
C HIS A 156 -8.16 -5.67 17.92
N ILE A 157 -9.16 -5.32 17.12
CA ILE A 157 -8.98 -4.68 15.81
C ILE A 157 -9.90 -3.47 15.71
N SER A 158 -9.47 -2.49 14.95
CA SER A 158 -10.25 -1.31 14.62
C SER A 158 -10.90 -1.47 13.24
N ILE A 159 -12.18 -1.11 13.10
CA ILE A 159 -12.91 -1.19 11.85
C ILE A 159 -13.73 0.06 11.57
N MET A 160 -14.01 0.32 10.30
CA MET A 160 -14.84 1.45 9.86
C MET A 160 -16.33 1.15 9.98
N GLY A 161 -16.72 -0.13 9.95
CA GLY A 161 -18.11 -0.55 10.02
C GLY A 161 -18.31 -2.05 9.84
N THR A 162 -19.56 -2.49 9.96
CA THR A 162 -19.94 -3.92 9.96
C THR A 162 -19.63 -4.63 8.63
N ILE A 163 -19.70 -3.93 7.50
CA ILE A 163 -19.38 -4.51 6.18
C ILE A 163 -17.91 -4.94 6.12
N GLN A 164 -16.99 -4.14 6.69
CA GLN A 164 -15.58 -4.51 6.77
C GLN A 164 -15.39 -5.79 7.61
N LEU A 165 -16.16 -5.94 8.69
CA LEU A 165 -16.13 -7.14 9.52
C LEU A 165 -16.56 -8.40 8.74
N GLU A 166 -17.63 -8.30 7.96
CA GLU A 166 -18.09 -9.40 7.10
C GLU A 166 -17.04 -9.82 6.07
N VAL A 167 -16.35 -8.84 5.46
CA VAL A 167 -15.24 -9.11 4.53
C VAL A 167 -14.08 -9.80 5.23
N LEU A 168 -13.68 -9.30 6.41
CA LEU A 168 -12.59 -9.90 7.20
C LEU A 168 -12.89 -11.35 7.58
N GLN A 169 -14.14 -11.66 7.94
CA GLN A 169 -14.56 -13.04 8.25
C GLN A 169 -14.48 -14.00 7.06
N GLN A 170 -14.50 -13.50 5.82
CA GLN A 170 -14.36 -14.33 4.62
C GLN A 170 -12.90 -14.53 4.21
N VAL A 171 -12.02 -13.63 4.64
CA VAL A 171 -10.59 -13.63 4.26
C VAL A 171 -9.74 -14.39 5.28
N LEU A 172 -10.15 -14.42 6.54
CA LEU A 172 -9.51 -15.16 7.64
C LEU A 172 -9.97 -16.61 7.70
#